data_9966ae750c0297d934cb3d2f6b826bf1
#
_entry.id   9966ae750c0297d934cb3d2f6b826bf1
#
_cell.length_a   1.000
_cell.length_b   1.000
_cell.length_c   1.000
_cell.angle_alpha   90.00
_cell.angle_beta   90.00
_cell.angle_gamma   90.00
#
_symmetry.space_group_name_H-M   'P 1'
#
loop_
_entity.id
_entity.type
_entity.pdbx_description
1 polymer ?
#
loop_
_entity_poly.entity_id
_entity_poly.type
_entity_poly.pdbx_seq_one_letter_code
_entity_poly.pdbx_strand_id
1 'polypeptide(L)'
;MASMLLNATAAPSSPQGDTYASIAMLPDWPGFWAYHRVWVSGHGAAPDGGPMYLTPKYAAINADHMRRRAQQNLSFCLPAGVPGAMQHRLLFQVLFTPHLVTMLFEDGEIRRAHTDGRKHPPLADQTESYMGDSIGHWERNTLVVDTIGFPKGSLWENYGVLATLKSHWVERMFRNPAGYLEVDSVLTDPEIFAQPHVYKRL
;
A
#
# COMPACT_ATOMS: atom_id res chain seq x y z
N MET A 1 -49.96 4.88 2.05
CA MET A 1 -48.85 4.37 2.86
C MET A 1 -47.61 5.09 2.39
N ALA A 2 -47.17 6.09 3.14
CA ALA A 2 -45.99 6.89 2.80
C ALA A 2 -44.74 6.24 3.41
N SER A 3 -43.81 5.85 2.54
CA SER A 3 -42.53 5.27 2.97
C SER A 3 -41.60 6.41 3.38
N MET A 4 -41.34 6.53 4.67
CA MET A 4 -40.31 7.44 5.21
C MET A 4 -38.93 6.86 4.90
N LEU A 5 -38.24 7.43 3.92
CA LEU A 5 -36.81 7.24 3.72
C LEU A 5 -36.09 8.00 4.85
N LEU A 6 -35.54 7.26 5.83
CA LEU A 6 -34.61 7.78 6.80
C LEU A 6 -33.28 8.09 6.06
N ASN A 7 -33.08 9.35 5.74
CA ASN A 7 -31.76 9.88 5.42
C ASN A 7 -30.90 9.84 6.68
N ALA A 8 -30.10 8.80 6.83
CA ALA A 8 -29.01 8.81 7.80
C ALA A 8 -27.95 9.80 7.30
N THR A 9 -28.05 11.07 7.72
CA THR A 9 -26.93 12.00 7.67
C THR A 9 -25.82 11.42 8.52
N ALA A 10 -24.77 10.91 7.88
CA ALA A 10 -23.56 10.54 8.58
C ALA A 10 -23.08 11.77 9.35
N ALA A 11 -23.00 11.65 10.68
CA ALA A 11 -22.38 12.68 11.50
C ALA A 11 -20.96 12.94 10.95
N PRO A 12 -20.49 14.18 10.86
CA PRO A 12 -19.14 14.48 10.48
C PRO A 12 -18.23 13.71 11.43
N SER A 13 -17.48 12.75 10.89
CA SER A 13 -16.47 12.05 11.68
C SER A 13 -15.46 13.12 12.10
N SER A 14 -15.34 13.33 13.41
CA SER A 14 -14.26 14.17 13.95
C SER A 14 -12.95 13.65 13.35
N PRO A 15 -12.09 14.53 12.82
CA PRO A 15 -10.82 14.09 12.25
C PRO A 15 -10.05 13.32 13.31
N GLN A 16 -9.86 12.02 13.10
CA GLN A 16 -9.10 11.18 14.02
C GLN A 16 -7.61 11.41 13.74
N GLY A 17 -6.85 11.73 14.78
CA GLY A 17 -5.41 11.90 14.66
C GLY A 17 -4.92 13.34 14.40
N ASP A 18 -5.77 14.36 14.58
CA ASP A 18 -5.42 15.77 14.36
C ASP A 18 -4.61 16.37 15.51
N THR A 19 -4.71 15.80 16.69
CA THR A 19 -4.02 16.24 17.90
C THR A 19 -3.40 15.05 18.63
N TYR A 20 -2.42 15.29 19.50
CA TYR A 20 -1.88 14.23 20.34
C TYR A 20 -2.93 13.58 21.24
N ALA A 21 -3.94 14.33 21.67
CA ALA A 21 -5.05 13.77 22.46
C ALA A 21 -5.91 12.82 21.60
N SER A 22 -6.20 13.17 20.36
CA SER A 22 -6.95 12.29 19.45
C SER A 22 -6.13 11.08 18.98
N ILE A 23 -4.79 11.21 18.88
CA ILE A 23 -3.89 10.09 18.59
C ILE A 23 -3.95 9.04 19.70
N ALA A 24 -4.04 9.45 20.96
CA ALA A 24 -4.16 8.53 22.09
C ALA A 24 -5.44 7.66 22.04
N MET A 25 -6.40 8.02 21.22
CA MET A 25 -7.63 7.26 20.97
C MET A 25 -7.56 6.34 19.76
N LEU A 26 -6.47 6.41 18.96
CA LEU A 26 -6.23 5.53 17.83
C LEU A 26 -5.85 4.12 18.31
N PRO A 27 -5.98 3.10 17.44
CA PRO A 27 -5.50 1.76 17.75
C PRO A 27 -4.01 1.79 18.09
N ASP A 28 -3.64 1.10 19.15
CA ASP A 28 -2.25 0.94 19.55
C ASP A 28 -1.55 -0.09 18.65
N TRP A 29 -0.52 0.35 17.94
CA TRP A 29 0.35 -0.49 17.10
C TRP A 29 1.79 -0.43 17.63
N PRO A 30 2.05 -0.94 18.85
CA PRO A 30 3.33 -0.79 19.51
C PRO A 30 4.41 -1.69 18.91
N GLY A 31 5.66 -1.28 19.10
CA GLY A 31 6.84 -2.09 18.82
C GLY A 31 7.19 -2.16 17.34
N PHE A 32 7.80 -3.26 16.98
CA PHE A 32 8.25 -3.54 15.62
C PHE A 32 7.36 -4.58 14.97
N TRP A 33 7.08 -4.38 13.70
CA TRP A 33 6.32 -5.27 12.87
C TRP A 33 7.23 -5.94 11.86
N ALA A 34 7.00 -7.22 11.61
CA ALA A 34 7.69 -7.98 10.58
C ALA A 34 6.65 -8.67 9.69
N TYR A 35 6.95 -8.77 8.43
CA TYR A 35 6.11 -9.52 7.52
C TYR A 35 6.07 -11.00 7.92
N HIS A 36 4.89 -11.48 8.25
CA HIS A 36 4.67 -12.89 8.56
C HIS A 36 4.37 -13.66 7.28
N ARG A 37 5.41 -14.29 6.72
CA ARG A 37 5.25 -15.20 5.62
C ARG A 37 5.10 -16.63 6.13
N VAL A 38 3.93 -17.19 6.02
CA VAL A 38 3.80 -18.66 6.05
C VAL A 38 4.48 -19.19 4.78
N TRP A 39 5.65 -19.81 4.94
CA TRP A 39 6.30 -20.53 3.86
C TRP A 39 5.40 -21.70 3.45
N VAL A 40 4.60 -21.52 2.43
CA VAL A 40 4.07 -22.65 1.67
C VAL A 40 5.20 -23.04 0.71
N SER A 41 5.84 -24.13 0.99
CA SER A 41 6.88 -24.69 0.13
C SER A 41 6.32 -24.96 -1.26
N GLY A 42 6.70 -24.15 -2.22
CA GLY A 42 6.26 -24.29 -3.60
C GLY A 42 6.53 -23.00 -4.38
N HIS A 43 7.29 -23.12 -5.43
CA HIS A 43 7.73 -22.05 -6.30
C HIS A 43 6.61 -21.08 -6.67
N GLY A 44 6.84 -19.76 -6.44
CA GLY A 44 6.07 -18.71 -7.09
C GLY A 44 4.60 -18.63 -6.70
N ALA A 45 4.23 -19.03 -5.48
CA ALA A 45 2.92 -18.66 -4.97
C ALA A 45 2.82 -17.15 -5.03
N ALA A 46 1.88 -16.66 -5.84
CA ALA A 46 1.45 -15.28 -5.73
C ALA A 46 1.30 -14.97 -4.23
N PRO A 47 1.79 -13.83 -3.75
CA PRO A 47 1.44 -13.39 -2.41
C PRO A 47 -0.07 -13.56 -2.29
N ASP A 48 -0.60 -13.87 -1.12
CA ASP A 48 -1.97 -14.33 -0.80
C ASP A 48 -3.14 -13.58 -1.50
N GLY A 49 -2.93 -13.16 -2.69
CA GLY A 49 -3.83 -12.54 -3.65
C GLY A 49 -3.94 -13.44 -4.87
N GLY A 50 -5.13 -13.54 -5.41
CA GLY A 50 -5.43 -14.29 -6.60
C GLY A 50 -4.53 -13.92 -7.80
N PRO A 51 -4.73 -14.55 -8.95
CA PRO A 51 -3.92 -14.30 -10.13
C PRO A 51 -3.96 -12.83 -10.53
N MET A 52 -2.81 -12.26 -10.91
CA MET A 52 -2.76 -10.95 -11.54
C MET A 52 -3.27 -11.05 -12.99
N TYR A 53 -4.33 -10.33 -13.26
CA TYR A 53 -4.88 -10.25 -14.61
C TYR A 53 -4.26 -9.06 -15.34
N LEU A 54 -3.15 -9.30 -16.02
CA LEU A 54 -2.45 -8.28 -16.81
C LEU A 54 -3.18 -8.02 -18.14
N THR A 55 -3.09 -6.79 -18.64
CA THR A 55 -3.47 -6.49 -20.02
C THR A 55 -2.55 -7.26 -20.99
N PRO A 56 -3.01 -7.64 -22.20
CA PRO A 56 -2.18 -8.38 -23.16
C PRO A 56 -0.85 -7.68 -23.48
N LYS A 57 -0.89 -6.36 -23.62
CA LYS A 57 0.30 -5.53 -23.82
C LYS A 57 1.28 -5.66 -22.67
N TYR A 58 0.78 -5.56 -21.45
CA TYR A 58 1.63 -5.56 -20.26
C TYR A 58 2.12 -6.95 -19.90
N ALA A 59 1.35 -8.00 -20.19
CA ALA A 59 1.80 -9.38 -20.05
C ALA A 59 3.03 -9.68 -20.89
N ALA A 60 3.08 -9.19 -22.13
CA ALA A 60 4.25 -9.33 -23.00
C ALA A 60 5.46 -8.56 -22.46
N ILE A 61 5.29 -7.32 -22.01
CA ILE A 61 6.34 -6.49 -21.39
C ILE A 61 6.87 -7.20 -20.13
N ASN A 62 5.98 -7.68 -19.28
CA ASN A 62 6.34 -8.35 -18.03
C ASN A 62 7.12 -9.65 -18.31
N ALA A 63 6.68 -10.47 -19.25
CA ALA A 63 7.38 -11.70 -19.63
C ALA A 63 8.80 -11.42 -20.16
N ASP A 64 8.98 -10.36 -20.94
CA ASP A 64 10.30 -9.94 -21.42
C ASP A 64 11.18 -9.44 -20.26
N HIS A 65 10.63 -8.61 -19.38
CA HIS A 65 11.33 -8.13 -18.19
C HIS A 65 11.80 -9.28 -17.29
N MET A 66 10.94 -10.24 -17.00
CA MET A 66 11.26 -11.39 -16.16
C MET A 66 12.34 -12.27 -16.79
N ARG A 67 12.33 -12.46 -18.10
CA ARG A 67 13.41 -13.19 -18.80
C ARG A 67 14.74 -12.48 -18.67
N ARG A 68 14.79 -11.17 -18.89
CA ARG A 68 16.03 -10.37 -18.78
C ARG A 68 16.58 -10.40 -17.35
N ARG A 69 15.71 -10.26 -16.36
CA ARG A 69 16.09 -10.32 -14.93
C ARG A 69 16.73 -11.65 -14.59
N ALA A 70 16.16 -12.77 -15.04
CA ALA A 70 16.70 -14.10 -14.81
C ALA A 70 18.07 -14.31 -15.48
N GLN A 71 18.28 -13.72 -16.66
CA GLN A 71 19.53 -13.84 -17.41
C GLN A 71 20.66 -12.94 -16.90
N GLN A 72 20.32 -11.77 -16.39
CA GLN A 72 21.31 -10.73 -16.07
C GLN A 72 21.73 -10.74 -14.61
N ASN A 73 21.03 -11.48 -13.73
CA ASN A 73 21.28 -11.50 -12.28
C ASN A 73 21.52 -10.07 -11.72
N LEU A 74 20.76 -9.10 -12.22
CA LEU A 74 20.96 -7.70 -11.92
C LEU A 74 20.42 -7.41 -10.54
N SER A 75 21.32 -7.17 -9.61
CA SER A 75 21.02 -6.52 -8.35
C SER A 75 21.25 -5.02 -8.54
N PHE A 76 20.18 -4.26 -8.67
CA PHE A 76 20.26 -2.82 -8.61
C PHE A 76 20.17 -2.39 -7.15
N CYS A 77 21.09 -1.54 -6.69
CA CYS A 77 21.00 -0.90 -5.38
C CYS A 77 19.93 0.21 -5.40
N LEU A 78 18.72 -0.12 -5.82
CA LEU A 78 17.58 0.78 -5.82
C LEU A 78 16.74 0.55 -4.54
N PRO A 79 16.11 1.61 -4.02
CA PRO A 79 15.17 1.46 -2.92
C PRO A 79 14.07 0.46 -3.27
N ALA A 80 13.64 -0.32 -2.29
CA ALA A 80 12.54 -1.27 -2.49
C ALA A 80 11.24 -0.53 -2.83
N GLY A 81 11.05 0.64 -2.22
CA GLY A 81 9.86 1.44 -2.37
C GLY A 81 8.59 0.70 -1.95
N VAL A 82 7.44 1.29 -2.16
CA VAL A 82 6.17 0.60 -1.94
C VAL A 82 5.58 0.10 -3.25
N PRO A 83 4.90 -1.07 -3.26
CA PRO A 83 4.60 -1.96 -2.13
C PRO A 83 5.74 -2.86 -1.68
N GLY A 84 6.92 -2.81 -2.31
CA GLY A 84 8.06 -3.68 -2.01
C GLY A 84 8.48 -3.64 -0.54
N ALA A 85 8.72 -2.45 0.02
CA ALA A 85 9.13 -2.28 1.41
C ALA A 85 8.16 -2.92 2.41
N MET A 86 6.85 -2.88 2.12
CA MET A 86 5.84 -3.55 2.95
C MET A 86 5.84 -5.08 2.80
N GLN A 87 6.68 -5.62 1.93
CA GLN A 87 6.74 -7.05 1.59
C GLN A 87 8.08 -7.69 1.93
N HIS A 88 9.06 -6.87 2.29
CA HIS A 88 10.37 -7.34 2.72
C HIS A 88 10.32 -7.91 4.14
N ARG A 89 11.31 -8.74 4.45
CA ARG A 89 11.47 -9.34 5.80
C ARG A 89 12.03 -8.35 6.82
N LEU A 90 12.19 -7.08 6.42
CA LEU A 90 12.70 -6.05 7.29
C LEU A 90 11.66 -5.66 8.35
N LEU A 91 12.17 -5.32 9.51
CA LEU A 91 11.34 -4.78 10.57
C LEU A 91 10.94 -3.35 10.22
N PHE A 92 9.73 -2.98 10.62
CA PHE A 92 9.32 -1.59 10.56
C PHE A 92 8.56 -1.19 11.83
N GLN A 93 8.58 0.09 12.13
CA GLN A 93 7.84 0.70 13.22
C GLN A 93 6.84 1.70 12.68
N VAL A 94 5.66 1.75 13.28
CA VAL A 94 4.62 2.73 12.92
C VAL A 94 4.54 3.80 13.99
N LEU A 95 4.67 5.05 13.58
CA LEU A 95 4.59 6.21 14.45
C LEU A 95 3.41 7.09 14.06
N PHE A 96 2.61 7.46 15.05
CA PHE A 96 1.50 8.39 14.88
C PHE A 96 1.89 9.75 15.41
N THR A 97 1.78 10.76 14.57
CA THR A 97 1.87 12.16 14.95
C THR A 97 0.67 12.92 14.40
N PRO A 98 0.32 14.11 14.88
CA PRO A 98 -0.78 14.88 14.32
C PRO A 98 -0.66 14.99 12.81
N HIS A 99 -1.73 14.62 12.11
CA HIS A 99 -1.84 14.65 10.65
C HIS A 99 -0.88 13.75 9.86
N LEU A 100 -0.15 12.83 10.52
CA LEU A 100 0.84 12.02 9.84
C LEU A 100 1.01 10.64 10.48
N VAL A 101 0.98 9.61 9.67
CA VAL A 101 1.45 8.26 10.00
C VAL A 101 2.79 8.03 9.31
N THR A 102 3.80 7.68 10.08
CA THR A 102 5.16 7.41 9.58
C THR A 102 5.52 5.96 9.82
N MET A 103 5.97 5.28 8.79
CA MET A 103 6.53 3.93 8.86
C MET A 103 8.05 4.04 8.67
N LEU A 104 8.80 3.60 9.68
CA LEU A 104 10.26 3.55 9.68
C LEU A 104 10.71 2.13 9.44
N PHE A 105 11.40 1.90 8.34
CA PHE A 105 11.94 0.58 8.00
C PHE A 105 13.38 0.44 8.48
N GLU A 106 13.79 -0.80 8.78
CA GLU A 106 15.12 -1.13 9.31
C GLU A 106 16.27 -0.73 8.38
N ASP A 107 16.04 -0.70 7.08
CA ASP A 107 17.01 -0.27 6.06
C ASP A 107 17.15 1.24 5.92
N GLY A 108 16.38 2.01 6.72
CA GLY A 108 16.38 3.47 6.73
C GLY A 108 15.36 4.09 5.76
N GLU A 109 14.59 3.30 5.02
CA GLU A 109 13.48 3.83 4.24
C GLU A 109 12.39 4.40 5.16
N ILE A 110 11.75 5.48 4.74
CA ILE A 110 10.70 6.16 5.50
C ILE A 110 9.50 6.39 4.60
N ARG A 111 8.36 5.82 5.00
CA ARG A 111 7.08 6.08 4.35
C ARG A 111 6.24 7.02 5.21
N ARG A 112 5.60 8.00 4.57
CA ARG A 112 4.72 8.97 5.24
C ARG A 112 3.36 8.95 4.57
N ALA A 113 2.31 8.74 5.37
CA ALA A 113 0.92 8.88 4.95
C ALA A 113 0.31 10.11 5.65
N HIS A 114 -0.04 11.12 4.87
CA HIS A 114 -0.62 12.35 5.39
C HIS A 114 -2.10 12.17 5.71
N THR A 115 -2.49 12.44 6.95
CA THR A 115 -3.88 12.26 7.43
C THR A 115 -4.57 13.59 7.73
N ASP A 116 -4.13 14.67 7.11
CA ASP A 116 -4.64 16.04 7.27
C ASP A 116 -5.79 16.39 6.31
N GLY A 117 -6.34 15.41 5.61
CA GLY A 117 -7.44 15.59 4.68
C GLY A 117 -7.06 16.21 3.33
N ARG A 118 -5.74 16.34 3.06
CA ARG A 118 -5.27 16.77 1.73
C ARG A 118 -5.70 15.79 0.65
N LYS A 119 -5.69 16.27 -0.59
CA LYS A 119 -5.88 15.44 -1.78
C LYS A 119 -4.54 15.21 -2.46
N HIS A 120 -4.46 14.16 -3.26
CA HIS A 120 -3.33 13.98 -4.17
C HIS A 120 -3.22 15.13 -5.17
N PRO A 121 -2.00 15.53 -5.55
CA PRO A 121 -1.81 16.47 -6.64
C PRO A 121 -2.32 15.90 -7.96
N PRO A 122 -2.72 16.77 -8.92
CA PRO A 122 -3.02 16.34 -10.28
C PRO A 122 -1.83 15.58 -10.89
N LEU A 123 -2.08 14.66 -11.82
CA LEU A 123 -1.04 13.84 -12.44
C LEU A 123 0.15 14.64 -12.99
N ALA A 124 -0.10 15.84 -13.53
CA ALA A 124 0.93 16.72 -14.08
C ALA A 124 1.88 17.30 -13.01
N ASP A 125 1.43 17.36 -11.77
CA ASP A 125 2.14 17.96 -10.63
C ASP A 125 2.70 16.89 -9.66
N GLN A 126 2.52 15.61 -9.98
CA GLN A 126 3.02 14.52 -9.15
C GLN A 126 4.54 14.45 -9.18
N THR A 127 5.13 14.32 -8.00
CA THR A 127 6.56 14.01 -7.85
C THR A 127 6.71 12.49 -7.70
N GLU A 128 7.52 11.90 -8.56
CA GLU A 128 7.81 10.47 -8.46
C GLU A 128 8.71 10.16 -7.25
N SER A 129 8.32 9.17 -6.46
CA SER A 129 9.05 8.70 -5.29
C SER A 129 8.90 7.18 -5.15
N TYR A 130 9.96 6.49 -4.73
CA TYR A 130 9.86 5.05 -4.44
C TYR A 130 8.86 4.74 -3.32
N MET A 131 8.66 5.64 -2.37
CA MET A 131 7.63 5.53 -1.33
C MET A 131 6.26 6.05 -1.78
N GLY A 132 6.17 6.63 -2.98
CA GLY A 132 4.97 7.26 -3.50
C GLY A 132 4.59 8.54 -2.74
N ASP A 133 3.46 9.11 -3.13
CA ASP A 133 2.74 10.13 -2.37
C ASP A 133 1.53 9.46 -1.71
N SER A 134 1.56 9.35 -0.39
CA SER A 134 0.53 8.66 0.38
C SER A 134 -0.31 9.65 1.19
N ILE A 135 -1.62 9.60 1.01
CA ILE A 135 -2.60 10.23 1.88
C ILE A 135 -3.37 9.15 2.63
N GLY A 136 -3.94 9.48 3.78
CA GLY A 136 -4.66 8.50 4.58
C GLY A 136 -5.78 9.11 5.40
N HIS A 137 -6.64 8.25 5.89
CA HIS A 137 -7.66 8.61 6.87
C HIS A 137 -8.00 7.40 7.74
N TRP A 138 -8.58 7.67 8.89
CA TRP A 138 -9.02 6.62 9.79
C TRP A 138 -10.50 6.30 9.58
N GLU A 139 -10.80 5.03 9.46
CA GLU A 139 -12.14 4.47 9.53
C GLU A 139 -12.25 3.62 10.80
N ARG A 140 -12.60 4.24 11.94
CA ARG A 140 -12.57 3.63 13.26
C ARG A 140 -11.17 3.10 13.61
N ASN A 141 -10.98 1.77 13.56
CA ASN A 141 -9.73 1.09 13.88
C ASN A 141 -8.90 0.71 12.65
N THR A 142 -9.29 1.17 11.49
CA THR A 142 -8.63 0.88 10.22
C THR A 142 -8.02 2.16 9.65
N LEU A 143 -6.72 2.15 9.40
CA LEU A 143 -6.06 3.17 8.61
C LEU A 143 -6.22 2.82 7.13
N VAL A 144 -6.83 3.70 6.38
CA VAL A 144 -6.90 3.60 4.92
C VAL A 144 -5.83 4.50 4.34
N VAL A 145 -4.94 3.96 3.52
CA VAL A 145 -3.87 4.68 2.86
C VAL A 145 -4.03 4.56 1.35
N ASP A 146 -3.98 5.68 0.69
CA ASP A 146 -4.08 5.83 -0.75
C ASP A 146 -2.74 6.37 -1.27
N THR A 147 -2.12 5.69 -2.23
CA THR A 147 -0.77 6.00 -2.71
C THR A 147 -0.70 6.03 -4.23
N ILE A 148 -0.10 7.10 -4.73
CA ILE A 148 0.20 7.34 -6.15
C ILE A 148 1.65 7.84 -6.29
N GLY A 149 2.06 8.26 -7.49
CA GLY A 149 3.37 8.91 -7.70
C GLY A 149 4.55 7.94 -7.68
N PHE A 150 4.35 6.71 -8.11
CA PHE A 150 5.43 5.73 -8.25
C PHE A 150 6.33 6.09 -9.44
N PRO A 151 7.67 5.91 -9.33
CA PRO A 151 8.56 6.13 -10.45
C PRO A 151 8.20 5.20 -11.61
N LYS A 152 8.06 5.76 -12.79
CA LYS A 152 7.76 4.99 -13.99
C LYS A 152 8.84 3.94 -14.22
N GLY A 153 8.43 2.70 -14.36
CA GLY A 153 9.32 1.56 -14.53
C GLY A 153 9.96 1.06 -13.25
N SER A 154 9.60 1.60 -12.07
CA SER A 154 9.97 0.98 -10.81
C SER A 154 9.37 -0.43 -10.74
N LEU A 155 10.17 -1.35 -10.23
CA LEU A 155 9.77 -2.74 -10.15
C LEU A 155 9.03 -2.99 -8.83
N TRP A 156 7.83 -3.47 -8.92
CA TRP A 156 7.17 -4.09 -7.78
C TRP A 156 7.70 -5.52 -7.61
N GLU A 157 8.80 -5.64 -6.85
CA GLU A 157 9.68 -6.82 -6.85
C GLU A 157 8.96 -8.16 -6.75
N ASN A 158 7.99 -8.27 -5.85
CA ASN A 158 7.29 -9.52 -5.64
C ASN A 158 6.28 -9.87 -6.76
N TYR A 159 5.96 -8.90 -7.58
CA TYR A 159 5.02 -9.08 -8.70
C TYR A 159 5.71 -9.13 -10.04
N GLY A 160 6.97 -8.70 -10.12
CA GLY A 160 7.69 -8.59 -11.39
C GLY A 160 7.07 -7.57 -12.35
N VAL A 161 6.24 -6.67 -11.84
CA VAL A 161 5.47 -5.71 -12.63
C VAL A 161 6.08 -4.33 -12.52
N LEU A 162 6.22 -3.64 -13.65
CA LEU A 162 6.75 -2.28 -13.70
C LEU A 162 5.62 -1.27 -13.53
N ALA A 163 5.76 -0.35 -12.59
CA ALA A 163 4.81 0.72 -12.35
C ALA A 163 4.70 1.68 -13.54
N THR A 164 3.53 2.31 -13.68
CA THR A 164 3.32 3.47 -14.55
C THR A 164 2.91 4.69 -13.73
N LEU A 165 2.83 5.86 -14.37
CA LEU A 165 2.32 7.07 -13.69
C LEU A 165 0.84 6.98 -13.31
N LYS A 166 0.12 5.96 -13.78
CA LYS A 166 -1.29 5.71 -13.45
C LYS A 166 -1.46 4.65 -12.36
N SER A 167 -0.34 4.13 -11.86
CA SER A 167 -0.36 3.15 -10.80
C SER A 167 -0.91 3.77 -9.52
N HIS A 168 -1.84 3.06 -8.90
CA HIS A 168 -2.57 3.50 -7.72
C HIS A 168 -2.72 2.32 -6.75
N TRP A 169 -2.36 2.54 -5.50
CA TRP A 169 -2.36 1.52 -4.46
C TRP A 169 -3.15 1.99 -3.24
N VAL A 170 -4.20 1.27 -2.90
CA VAL A 170 -5.00 1.50 -1.70
C VAL A 170 -4.79 0.36 -0.72
N GLU A 171 -4.53 0.71 0.52
CA GLU A 171 -4.35 -0.22 1.62
C GLU A 171 -5.33 0.07 2.75
N ARG A 172 -5.75 -0.99 3.39
CA ARG A 172 -6.54 -0.95 4.62
C ARG A 172 -5.79 -1.72 5.70
N MET A 173 -5.25 -1.00 6.66
CA MET A 173 -4.40 -1.54 7.71
C MET A 173 -5.15 -1.57 9.03
N PHE A 174 -5.18 -2.70 9.70
CA PHE A 174 -5.81 -2.84 11.01
C PHE A 174 -5.18 -3.97 11.81
N ARG A 175 -5.25 -3.84 13.14
CA ARG A 175 -4.82 -4.92 14.02
C ARG A 175 -5.97 -5.90 14.22
N ASN A 176 -5.77 -7.14 13.83
CA ASN A 176 -6.78 -8.18 13.99
C ASN A 176 -6.83 -8.71 15.45
N PRO A 177 -7.87 -9.48 15.84
CA PRO A 177 -7.99 -9.99 17.22
C PRO A 177 -6.84 -10.90 17.67
N ALA A 178 -6.10 -11.51 16.75
CA ALA A 178 -4.92 -12.33 17.05
C ALA A 178 -3.66 -11.47 17.28
N GLY A 179 -3.75 -10.15 17.13
CA GLY A 179 -2.64 -9.23 17.35
C GLY A 179 -1.78 -8.94 16.14
N TYR A 180 -2.06 -9.52 14.97
CA TYR A 180 -1.36 -9.23 13.73
C TYR A 180 -1.82 -7.92 13.11
N LEU A 181 -0.90 -7.21 12.47
CA LEU A 181 -1.23 -6.08 11.59
C LEU A 181 -1.63 -6.65 10.22
N GLU A 182 -2.91 -6.62 9.93
CA GLU A 182 -3.47 -7.09 8.66
C GLU A 182 -3.54 -5.94 7.66
N VAL A 183 -3.16 -6.20 6.42
CA VAL A 183 -3.14 -5.21 5.33
C VAL A 183 -3.89 -5.78 4.14
N ASP A 184 -5.09 -5.28 3.91
CA ASP A 184 -5.86 -5.54 2.69
C ASP A 184 -5.46 -4.50 1.64
N SER A 185 -5.07 -4.94 0.46
CA SER A 185 -4.50 -4.08 -0.58
C SER A 185 -5.20 -4.25 -1.92
N VAL A 186 -5.36 -3.13 -2.62
CA VAL A 186 -5.87 -3.07 -3.98
C VAL A 186 -4.91 -2.27 -4.84
N LEU A 187 -4.34 -2.91 -5.86
CA LEU A 187 -3.53 -2.26 -6.89
C LEU A 187 -4.37 -2.06 -8.15
N THR A 188 -4.39 -0.85 -8.66
CA THR A 188 -5.02 -0.50 -9.92
C THR A 188 -4.05 0.22 -10.83
N ASP A 189 -4.10 -0.10 -12.10
CA ASP A 189 -3.45 0.63 -13.18
C ASP A 189 -4.08 0.16 -14.50
N PRO A 190 -4.77 1.02 -15.24
CA PRO A 190 -5.48 0.61 -16.45
C PRO A 190 -4.55 0.22 -17.61
N GLU A 191 -3.26 0.54 -17.54
CA GLU A 191 -2.27 0.08 -18.50
C GLU A 191 -1.76 -1.31 -18.18
N ILE A 192 -1.65 -1.62 -16.88
CA ILE A 192 -1.08 -2.87 -16.37
C ILE A 192 -2.14 -3.95 -16.22
N PHE A 193 -3.21 -3.64 -15.48
CA PHE A 193 -4.20 -4.61 -15.04
C PHE A 193 -5.50 -4.54 -15.84
N ALA A 194 -5.98 -5.68 -16.30
CA ALA A 194 -7.30 -5.80 -16.91
C ALA A 194 -8.44 -5.68 -15.87
N GLN A 195 -8.11 -5.94 -14.60
CA GLN A 195 -8.97 -5.73 -13.43
C GLN A 195 -8.11 -5.48 -12.19
N PRO A 196 -8.64 -4.81 -11.14
CA PRO A 196 -7.89 -4.54 -9.91
C PRO A 196 -7.25 -5.80 -9.34
N HIS A 197 -5.99 -5.68 -8.92
CA HIS A 197 -5.30 -6.76 -8.21
C HIS A 197 -5.48 -6.58 -6.72
N VAL A 198 -6.18 -7.53 -6.10
CA VAL A 198 -6.54 -7.53 -4.67
C VAL A 198 -5.73 -8.59 -3.95
N TYR A 199 -5.14 -8.24 -2.82
CA TYR A 199 -4.39 -9.18 -1.99
C TYR A 199 -4.42 -8.78 -0.51
N LYS A 200 -4.16 -9.77 0.35
CA LYS A 200 -4.09 -9.61 1.81
C LYS A 200 -2.72 -9.99 2.34
N ARG A 201 -2.34 -9.38 3.46
CA ARG A 201 -1.09 -9.65 4.17
C ARG A 201 -1.27 -9.63 5.69
N LEU A 202 -0.44 -10.39 6.36
CA LEU A 202 -0.29 -10.41 7.81
C LEU A 202 1.15 -10.06 8.18
#